data_7e8178a16e073740ea525da73316cad5
#
_entry.id   7e8178a16e073740ea525da73316cad5
#
_cell.length_a   1.000
_cell.length_b   1.000
_cell.length_c   1.000
_cell.angle_alpha   90.00
_cell.angle_beta   90.00
_cell.angle_gamma   90.00
#
_symmetry.space_group_name_H-M   'P 1'
#
loop_
_entity.id
_entity.type
_entity.pdbx_description
1 polymer ?
#
loop_
_entity_poly.entity_id
_entity_poly.type
_entity_poly.pdbx_seq_one_letter_code
_entity_poly.pdbx_strand_id
1 'polypeptide(L)'
;MSAARAPCSGVVKAVSVSATHTMTKPPADRIRLLEGLGVEGDAHHGTTVKHRSHVRRDPTKPNLRQVHLIHSELHDELAEQGFPGLEPGQMGENVTTQGVDLLGLPVGTRLRLGADAVVEVTGLRNPCAQLDGIQPGLMKATLDRDEDGNVVMKSGIMGVVLAGGEVRPGDPIGVELPAEPHVRMQKV
;
A
#
# COMPACT_ATOMS: atom_id res chain seq x y z
N MET A 1 30.21 -10.45 1.24
CA MET A 1 29.16 -11.44 1.60
C MET A 1 27.86 -11.00 0.92
N SER A 2 27.41 -11.76 -0.07
CA SER A 2 26.11 -11.50 -0.71
C SER A 2 25.03 -11.84 0.29
N ALA A 3 24.24 -10.84 0.73
CA ALA A 3 23.05 -11.09 1.52
C ALA A 3 22.14 -12.03 0.71
N ALA A 4 21.79 -13.17 1.28
CA ALA A 4 20.87 -14.10 0.64
C ALA A 4 19.59 -13.34 0.30
N ARG A 5 19.26 -13.28 -1.00
CA ARG A 5 18.03 -12.62 -1.47
C ARG A 5 16.85 -13.33 -0.84
N ALA A 6 15.99 -12.60 -0.16
CA ALA A 6 14.75 -13.14 0.40
C ALA A 6 14.00 -13.92 -0.68
N PRO A 7 13.36 -15.05 -0.37
CA PRO A 7 12.60 -15.82 -1.35
C PRO A 7 11.52 -14.91 -1.96
N CYS A 8 11.30 -15.06 -3.27
CA CYS A 8 10.23 -14.34 -3.95
C CYS A 8 8.89 -14.80 -3.38
N SER A 9 8.12 -13.89 -2.81
CA SER A 9 6.81 -14.18 -2.20
C SER A 9 5.64 -13.72 -3.07
N GLY A 10 5.93 -12.96 -4.13
CA GLY A 10 4.92 -12.44 -5.06
C GLY A 10 5.54 -11.56 -6.14
N VAL A 11 4.69 -10.84 -6.82
CA VAL A 11 5.06 -9.99 -7.95
C VAL A 11 4.33 -8.64 -7.89
N VAL A 12 4.96 -7.58 -8.39
CA VAL A 12 4.31 -6.30 -8.67
C VAL A 12 3.42 -6.47 -9.91
N LYS A 13 2.11 -6.35 -9.74
CA LYS A 13 1.14 -6.47 -10.84
C LYS A 13 1.02 -5.16 -11.63
N ALA A 14 0.99 -4.03 -10.92
CA ALA A 14 0.90 -2.70 -11.51
C ALA A 14 1.50 -1.65 -10.58
N VAL A 15 1.85 -0.51 -11.16
CA VAL A 15 2.27 0.69 -10.42
C VAL A 15 1.49 1.91 -10.89
N SER A 16 1.20 2.84 -9.98
CA SER A 16 0.36 4.02 -10.23
C SER A 16 0.87 5.22 -9.45
N VAL A 17 0.78 6.40 -10.03
CA VAL A 17 1.23 7.66 -9.44
C VAL A 17 0.33 8.81 -9.85
N SER A 18 0.08 9.76 -8.94
CA SER A 18 -0.66 10.99 -9.24
C SER A 18 -0.03 12.18 -8.53
N ALA A 19 0.24 13.24 -9.26
CA ALA A 19 0.75 14.50 -8.73
C ALA A 19 -0.31 15.29 -7.94
N THR A 20 -1.57 14.89 -8.01
CA THR A 20 -2.70 15.54 -7.34
C THR A 20 -3.34 14.63 -6.30
N HIS A 21 -3.99 15.23 -5.29
CA HIS A 21 -4.72 14.49 -4.26
C HIS A 21 -6.07 13.96 -4.80
N THR A 22 -6.00 13.15 -5.85
CA THR A 22 -7.15 12.41 -6.40
C THR A 22 -7.23 11.02 -5.79
N MET A 23 -8.44 10.44 -5.72
CA MET A 23 -8.60 9.07 -5.25
C MET A 23 -7.93 8.09 -6.19
N THR A 24 -8.25 8.17 -7.47
CA THR A 24 -7.69 7.31 -8.50
C THR A 24 -6.32 7.84 -8.96
N LYS A 25 -5.37 6.94 -9.06
CA LYS A 25 -4.03 7.20 -9.61
C LYS A 25 -3.91 6.50 -10.97
N PRO A 26 -3.51 7.22 -12.02
CA PRO A 26 -3.30 6.60 -13.33
C PRO A 26 -2.14 5.57 -13.27
N PRO A 27 -2.23 4.50 -14.07
CA PRO A 27 -1.16 3.52 -14.19
C PRO A 27 0.08 4.15 -14.83
N ALA A 28 1.25 3.62 -14.49
CA ALA A 28 2.53 4.01 -15.04
C ALA A 28 3.34 2.77 -15.44
N ASP A 29 4.28 2.94 -16.37
CA ASP A 29 5.21 1.86 -16.76
C ASP A 29 6.22 1.58 -15.65
N ARG A 30 6.47 2.56 -14.82
CA ARG A 30 7.36 2.50 -13.65
C ARG A 30 7.07 3.63 -12.68
N ILE A 31 7.43 3.43 -11.44
CA ILE A 31 7.52 4.48 -10.41
C ILE A 31 8.93 4.47 -9.83
N ARG A 32 9.37 5.59 -9.27
CA ARG A 32 10.61 5.69 -8.54
C ARG A 32 10.33 5.96 -7.08
N LEU A 33 10.87 5.12 -6.22
CA LEU A 33 10.81 5.29 -4.77
C LEU A 33 12.05 6.07 -4.32
N LEU A 34 11.85 7.05 -3.46
CA LEU A 34 12.90 7.87 -2.87
C LEU A 34 12.94 7.62 -1.36
N GLU A 35 14.14 7.31 -0.86
CA GLU A 35 14.37 7.01 0.56
C GLU A 35 13.83 8.12 1.45
N GLY A 36 13.02 7.77 2.45
CA GLY A 36 12.44 8.69 3.42
C GLY A 36 11.38 9.66 2.88
N LEU A 37 11.06 9.59 1.57
CA LEU A 37 10.16 10.54 0.90
C LEU A 37 8.92 9.88 0.31
N GLY A 38 9.04 8.69 -0.26
CA GLY A 38 7.95 7.98 -0.92
C GLY A 38 8.08 7.90 -2.43
N VAL A 39 6.97 8.00 -3.15
CA VAL A 39 6.93 7.89 -4.62
C VAL A 39 7.22 9.26 -5.25
N GLU A 40 8.26 9.32 -6.10
CA GLU A 40 8.61 10.54 -6.83
C GLU A 40 7.42 11.02 -7.68
N GLY A 41 7.10 12.30 -7.54
CA GLY A 41 5.98 12.94 -8.25
C GLY A 41 4.59 12.61 -7.71
N ASP A 42 4.45 11.83 -6.66
CA ASP A 42 3.16 11.56 -6.02
C ASP A 42 2.76 12.70 -5.07
N ALA A 43 1.46 12.96 -4.95
CA ALA A 43 0.94 13.98 -4.04
C ALA A 43 1.21 13.71 -2.55
N HIS A 44 1.50 12.46 -2.18
CA HIS A 44 1.84 12.04 -0.81
C HIS A 44 3.35 11.98 -0.54
N HIS A 45 4.16 12.41 -1.51
CA HIS A 45 5.60 12.47 -1.40
C HIS A 45 6.05 13.50 -0.36
N GLY A 46 6.91 13.11 0.57
CA GLY A 46 7.51 14.00 1.56
C GLY A 46 7.73 13.38 2.95
N THR A 47 8.54 14.03 3.76
CA THR A 47 8.92 13.57 5.12
C THR A 47 7.82 13.75 6.16
N THR A 48 6.92 14.71 5.96
CA THR A 48 5.77 14.98 6.84
C THR A 48 4.45 14.60 6.16
N VAL A 49 3.40 14.44 6.96
CA VAL A 49 2.07 14.06 6.48
C VAL A 49 1.58 14.91 5.32
N LYS A 50 1.03 14.26 4.30
CA LYS A 50 0.44 14.88 3.10
C LYS A 50 -1.05 14.63 2.99
N HIS A 51 -1.59 13.65 3.72
CA HIS A 51 -3.03 13.42 3.73
C HIS A 51 -3.77 14.59 4.37
N ARG A 52 -4.73 15.17 3.65
CA ARG A 52 -5.42 16.43 4.02
C ARG A 52 -5.97 16.46 5.44
N SER A 53 -6.54 15.35 5.92
CA SER A 53 -7.07 15.27 7.28
C SER A 53 -5.98 15.28 8.36
N HIS A 54 -4.81 14.70 8.07
CA HIS A 54 -3.67 14.67 8.98
C HIS A 54 -2.97 16.02 9.02
N VAL A 55 -2.77 16.66 7.86
CA VAL A 55 -2.18 18.01 7.76
C VAL A 55 -3.01 19.02 8.55
N ARG A 56 -4.34 18.93 8.53
CA ARG A 56 -5.21 19.81 9.31
C ARG A 56 -5.06 19.64 10.82
N ARG A 57 -4.66 18.46 11.29
CA ARG A 57 -4.49 18.16 12.72
C ARG A 57 -3.08 18.53 13.20
N ASP A 58 -2.08 18.08 12.48
CA ASP A 58 -0.66 18.32 12.79
C ASP A 58 0.18 18.18 11.52
N PRO A 59 0.60 19.30 10.88
CA PRO A 59 1.39 19.27 9.65
C PRO A 59 2.84 18.80 9.87
N THR A 60 3.32 18.72 11.12
CA THR A 60 4.68 18.31 11.47
C THR A 60 4.81 16.80 11.69
N LYS A 61 3.70 16.08 11.77
CA LYS A 61 3.68 14.64 12.01
C LYS A 61 4.46 13.89 10.92
N PRO A 62 5.28 12.88 11.27
CA PRO A 62 5.98 12.05 10.29
C PRO A 62 5.03 11.40 9.28
N ASN A 63 5.46 11.35 8.01
CA ASN A 63 4.71 10.68 6.96
C ASN A 63 4.92 9.17 7.01
N LEU A 64 4.02 8.44 7.66
CA LEU A 64 3.99 6.98 7.70
C LEU A 64 3.24 6.38 6.50
N ARG A 65 2.77 7.21 5.57
CA ARG A 65 1.92 6.87 4.43
C ARG A 65 2.58 7.27 3.10
N GLN A 66 3.87 6.96 2.97
CA GLN A 66 4.66 7.34 1.79
C GLN A 66 4.30 6.49 0.57
N VAL A 67 4.01 5.21 0.77
CA VAL A 67 3.61 4.27 -0.29
C VAL A 67 2.36 3.52 0.15
N HIS A 68 1.36 3.47 -0.72
CA HIS A 68 0.15 2.67 -0.54
C HIS A 68 0.21 1.43 -1.42
N LEU A 69 0.00 0.24 -0.82
CA LEU A 69 0.00 -1.04 -1.51
C LEU A 69 -1.35 -1.75 -1.32
N ILE A 70 -1.89 -2.33 -2.40
CA ILE A 70 -3.07 -3.19 -2.38
C ILE A 70 -2.73 -4.50 -3.10
N HIS A 71 -3.18 -5.64 -2.55
CA HIS A 71 -3.10 -6.93 -3.22
C HIS A 71 -4.23 -7.06 -4.24
N SER A 72 -3.92 -7.56 -5.44
CA SER A 72 -4.90 -7.65 -6.54
C SER A 72 -6.03 -8.62 -6.25
N GLU A 73 -5.81 -9.59 -5.39
CA GLU A 73 -6.80 -10.56 -4.93
C GLU A 73 -8.00 -9.89 -4.24
N LEU A 74 -7.80 -8.68 -3.67
CA LEU A 74 -8.90 -7.86 -3.16
C LEU A 74 -9.86 -7.42 -4.28
N HIS A 75 -9.34 -7.10 -5.47
CA HIS A 75 -10.20 -6.74 -6.61
C HIS A 75 -11.10 -7.90 -7.02
N ASP A 76 -10.57 -9.13 -7.00
CA ASP A 76 -11.34 -10.34 -7.32
C ASP A 76 -12.40 -10.60 -6.24
N GLU A 77 -12.04 -10.50 -4.96
CA GLU A 77 -12.98 -10.60 -3.83
C GLU A 77 -14.10 -9.57 -3.93
N LEU A 78 -13.78 -8.31 -4.22
CA LEU A 78 -14.77 -7.24 -4.35
C LEU A 78 -15.67 -7.46 -5.57
N ALA A 79 -15.14 -8.00 -6.68
CA ALA A 79 -15.96 -8.34 -7.84
C ALA A 79 -17.01 -9.39 -7.51
N GLU A 80 -16.66 -10.40 -6.70
CA GLU A 80 -17.60 -11.43 -6.21
C GLU A 80 -18.69 -10.84 -5.29
N GLN A 81 -18.36 -9.75 -4.59
CA GLN A 81 -19.30 -9.01 -3.73
C GLN A 81 -20.17 -7.99 -4.48
N GLY A 82 -20.06 -7.93 -5.81
CA GLY A 82 -20.87 -7.04 -6.66
C GLY A 82 -20.20 -5.70 -7.01
N PHE A 83 -18.87 -5.61 -6.87
CA PHE A 83 -18.05 -4.45 -7.28
C PHE A 83 -17.07 -4.82 -8.40
N PRO A 84 -17.58 -5.22 -9.60
CA PRO A 84 -16.72 -5.65 -10.69
C PRO A 84 -15.97 -4.49 -11.35
N GLY A 85 -14.90 -4.82 -12.09
CA GLY A 85 -14.20 -3.87 -12.96
C GLY A 85 -13.29 -2.90 -12.22
N LEU A 86 -12.87 -3.21 -10.99
CA LEU A 86 -11.86 -2.44 -10.29
C LEU A 86 -10.48 -2.68 -10.92
N GLU A 87 -9.83 -1.59 -11.30
CA GLU A 87 -8.52 -1.61 -11.94
C GLU A 87 -7.43 -1.10 -10.97
N PRO A 88 -6.16 -1.52 -11.14
CA PRO A 88 -5.04 -1.01 -10.38
C PRO A 88 -4.97 0.52 -10.35
N GLY A 89 -4.68 1.09 -9.18
CA GLY A 89 -4.60 2.53 -8.95
C GLY A 89 -5.93 3.22 -8.65
N GLN A 90 -7.07 2.59 -8.95
CA GLN A 90 -8.38 3.21 -8.73
C GLN A 90 -8.69 3.45 -7.25
N MET A 91 -8.21 2.58 -6.36
CA MET A 91 -8.41 2.71 -4.92
C MET A 91 -7.32 3.56 -4.24
N GLY A 92 -6.47 4.22 -5.04
CA GLY A 92 -5.44 5.16 -4.59
C GLY A 92 -4.08 4.54 -4.31
N GLU A 93 -3.88 3.27 -4.59
CA GLU A 93 -2.61 2.60 -4.38
C GLU A 93 -1.55 2.99 -5.40
N ASN A 94 -0.29 2.98 -4.95
CA ASN A 94 0.89 3.16 -5.79
C ASN A 94 1.41 1.83 -6.34
N VAL A 95 1.27 0.75 -5.59
CA VAL A 95 1.72 -0.59 -5.96
C VAL A 95 0.58 -1.56 -5.78
N THR A 96 0.18 -2.21 -6.87
CA THR A 96 -0.73 -3.36 -6.82
C THR A 96 0.11 -4.63 -6.85
N THR A 97 -0.02 -5.46 -5.81
CA THR A 97 0.75 -6.71 -5.67
C THR A 97 -0.10 -7.92 -6.05
N GLN A 98 0.56 -9.04 -6.31
CA GLN A 98 -0.08 -10.34 -6.49
C GLN A 98 0.73 -11.42 -5.78
N GLY A 99 0.04 -12.33 -5.09
CA GLY A 99 0.65 -13.48 -4.43
C GLY A 99 1.25 -13.18 -3.06
N VAL A 100 1.03 -11.99 -2.48
CA VAL A 100 1.47 -11.63 -1.13
C VAL A 100 0.26 -11.34 -0.26
N ASP A 101 0.13 -12.04 0.87
CA ASP A 101 -0.86 -11.70 1.90
C ASP A 101 -0.43 -10.43 2.66
N LEU A 102 -0.72 -9.28 2.06
CA LEU A 102 -0.34 -7.99 2.64
C LEU A 102 -0.98 -7.74 4.01
N LEU A 103 -2.23 -8.15 4.19
CA LEU A 103 -3.00 -7.86 5.41
C LEU A 103 -2.54 -8.70 6.61
N GLY A 104 -1.93 -9.85 6.37
CA GLY A 104 -1.36 -10.72 7.40
C GLY A 104 0.04 -10.30 7.88
N LEU A 105 0.68 -9.33 7.23
CA LEU A 105 2.04 -8.90 7.59
C LEU A 105 2.07 -8.09 8.90
N PRO A 106 3.06 -8.29 9.76
CA PRO A 106 3.26 -7.44 10.94
C PRO A 106 3.89 -6.09 10.57
N VAL A 107 3.70 -5.09 11.43
CA VAL A 107 4.41 -3.80 11.36
C VAL A 107 5.92 -4.04 11.35
N GLY A 108 6.65 -3.27 10.54
CA GLY A 108 8.10 -3.40 10.40
C GLY A 108 8.55 -4.46 9.38
N THR A 109 7.61 -5.18 8.76
CA THR A 109 7.95 -6.05 7.62
C THR A 109 8.57 -5.24 6.50
N ARG A 110 9.64 -5.73 5.90
CA ARG A 110 10.31 -5.13 4.76
C ARG A 110 9.93 -5.84 3.48
N LEU A 111 9.39 -5.09 2.55
CA LEU A 111 9.07 -5.54 1.21
C LEU A 111 10.17 -5.06 0.26
N ARG A 112 10.90 -6.02 -0.33
CA ARG A 112 11.86 -5.73 -1.41
C ARG A 112 11.11 -5.75 -2.72
N LEU A 113 11.09 -4.62 -3.41
CA LEU A 113 10.37 -4.44 -4.67
C LEU A 113 11.41 -4.30 -5.80
N GLY A 114 11.48 -5.31 -6.67
CA GLY A 114 12.48 -5.35 -7.75
C GLY A 114 13.91 -5.51 -7.24
N ALA A 115 14.84 -4.73 -7.82
CA ALA A 115 16.28 -4.87 -7.56
C ALA A 115 16.71 -4.18 -6.26
N ASP A 116 16.26 -2.94 -6.04
CA ASP A 116 16.89 -2.03 -5.06
C ASP A 116 15.91 -1.49 -4.04
N ALA A 117 14.62 -1.28 -4.40
CA ALA A 117 13.67 -0.61 -3.56
C ALA A 117 13.26 -1.47 -2.35
N VAL A 118 13.19 -0.83 -1.17
CA VAL A 118 12.73 -1.45 0.08
C VAL A 118 11.71 -0.54 0.75
N VAL A 119 10.53 -1.12 1.04
CA VAL A 119 9.44 -0.46 1.76
C VAL A 119 9.23 -1.17 3.09
N GLU A 120 9.21 -0.43 4.19
CA GLU A 120 8.86 -0.96 5.50
C GLU A 120 7.38 -0.67 5.80
N VAL A 121 6.66 -1.72 6.15
CA VAL A 121 5.23 -1.67 6.47
C VAL A 121 5.00 -0.90 7.77
N THR A 122 4.16 0.13 7.72
CA THR A 122 3.83 0.98 8.87
C THR A 122 2.45 0.70 9.45
N GLY A 123 1.50 0.26 8.63
CA GLY A 123 0.16 -0.07 9.12
C GLY A 123 -0.88 -0.19 8.01
N LEU A 124 -2.15 -0.28 8.43
CA LEU A 124 -3.30 -0.41 7.54
C LEU A 124 -3.73 0.96 6.98
N ARG A 125 -4.14 0.96 5.73
CA ARG A 125 -4.83 2.09 5.15
C ARG A 125 -6.28 2.14 5.65
N ASN A 126 -6.65 3.25 6.29
CA ASN A 126 -8.04 3.47 6.70
C ASN A 126 -8.92 3.76 5.48
N PRO A 127 -9.95 2.96 5.18
CA PRO A 127 -10.88 3.25 4.10
C PRO A 127 -11.57 4.60 4.31
N CYS A 128 -11.87 5.29 3.24
CA CYS A 128 -12.54 6.58 3.29
C CYS A 128 -13.73 6.64 2.31
N ALA A 129 -14.64 7.58 2.56
CA ALA A 129 -15.86 7.74 1.77
C ALA A 129 -15.61 8.04 0.28
N GLN A 130 -14.39 8.43 -0.10
CA GLN A 130 -14.03 8.62 -1.51
C GLN A 130 -14.11 7.31 -2.33
N LEU A 131 -14.01 6.14 -1.69
CA LEU A 131 -14.23 4.84 -2.33
C LEU A 131 -15.64 4.71 -2.89
N ASP A 132 -16.63 5.27 -2.21
CA ASP A 132 -18.03 5.25 -2.67
C ASP A 132 -18.24 6.13 -3.94
N GLY A 133 -17.31 7.02 -4.22
CA GLY A 133 -17.26 7.77 -5.48
C GLY A 133 -16.81 6.94 -6.68
N ILE A 134 -16.14 5.79 -6.45
CA ILE A 134 -15.78 4.83 -7.49
C ILE A 134 -16.98 3.93 -7.78
N GLN A 135 -17.50 3.27 -6.75
CA GLN A 135 -18.74 2.51 -6.80
C GLN A 135 -19.47 2.66 -5.46
N PRO A 136 -20.80 2.98 -5.47
CA PRO A 136 -21.57 3.15 -4.24
C PRO A 136 -21.51 1.92 -3.34
N GLY A 137 -21.13 2.10 -2.07
CA GLY A 137 -20.98 1.03 -1.08
C GLY A 137 -19.60 0.37 -1.03
N LEU A 138 -18.67 0.76 -1.90
CA LEU A 138 -17.33 0.18 -1.96
C LEU A 138 -16.55 0.37 -0.64
N MET A 139 -16.69 1.53 0.01
CA MET A 139 -16.05 1.76 1.32
C MET A 139 -16.45 0.68 2.33
N LYS A 140 -17.75 0.39 2.43
CA LYS A 140 -18.27 -0.63 3.34
C LYS A 140 -17.76 -2.03 2.96
N ALA A 141 -17.65 -2.34 1.68
CA ALA A 141 -17.15 -3.64 1.19
C ALA A 141 -15.67 -3.88 1.52
N THR A 142 -14.89 -2.82 1.76
CA THR A 142 -13.49 -2.93 2.21
C THR A 142 -13.36 -3.07 3.73
N LEU A 143 -14.46 -3.17 4.46
CA LEU A 143 -14.51 -3.43 5.89
C LEU A 143 -15.11 -4.82 6.13
N ASP A 144 -14.51 -5.57 7.05
CA ASP A 144 -14.99 -6.87 7.46
C ASP A 144 -14.93 -6.99 8.99
N ARG A 145 -15.30 -8.14 9.51
CA ARG A 145 -15.14 -8.48 10.94
C ARG A 145 -14.47 -9.85 11.03
N ASP A 146 -13.50 -9.93 11.93
CA ASP A 146 -12.90 -11.21 12.29
C ASP A 146 -13.83 -12.03 13.20
N GLU A 147 -13.41 -13.25 13.55
CA GLU A 147 -14.16 -14.17 14.40
C GLU A 147 -14.47 -13.59 15.80
N ASP A 148 -13.62 -12.65 16.28
CA ASP A 148 -13.78 -11.95 17.55
C ASP A 148 -14.65 -10.68 17.42
N GLY A 149 -15.13 -10.35 16.22
CA GLY A 149 -15.95 -9.19 15.91
C GLY A 149 -15.19 -7.88 15.73
N ASN A 150 -13.84 -7.91 15.70
CA ASN A 150 -13.04 -6.72 15.44
C ASN A 150 -13.13 -6.32 13.98
N VAL A 151 -13.08 -5.01 13.72
CA VAL A 151 -13.10 -4.48 12.35
C VAL A 151 -11.78 -4.83 11.64
N VAL A 152 -11.88 -5.46 10.48
CA VAL A 152 -10.79 -5.74 9.55
C VAL A 152 -10.85 -4.73 8.41
N MET A 153 -9.77 -3.98 8.19
CA MET A 153 -9.65 -3.01 7.09
C MET A 153 -8.89 -3.64 5.94
N LYS A 154 -9.54 -3.78 4.77
CA LYS A 154 -8.98 -4.49 3.62
C LYS A 154 -8.45 -3.57 2.51
N SER A 155 -8.55 -2.25 2.64
CA SER A 155 -8.12 -1.31 1.58
C SER A 155 -6.60 -1.11 1.48
N GLY A 156 -5.83 -2.11 1.86
CA GLY A 156 -4.38 -2.17 1.69
C GLY A 156 -3.59 -1.69 2.90
N ILE A 157 -2.29 -1.58 2.69
CA ILE A 157 -1.31 -1.21 3.70
C ILE A 157 -0.52 0.03 3.28
N MET A 158 0.07 0.67 4.28
CA MET A 158 0.95 1.80 4.11
C MET A 158 2.38 1.44 4.48
N GLY A 159 3.35 2.11 3.88
CA GLY A 159 4.74 1.93 4.18
C GLY A 159 5.57 3.19 3.98
N VAL A 160 6.80 3.13 4.48
CA VAL A 160 7.85 4.13 4.28
C VAL A 160 8.99 3.53 3.46
N VAL A 161 9.65 4.36 2.67
CA VAL A 161 10.76 3.91 1.82
C VAL A 161 12.05 3.92 2.63
N LEU A 162 12.65 2.73 2.84
CA LEU A 162 13.95 2.56 3.49
C LEU A 162 15.12 2.63 2.50
N ALA A 163 14.90 2.16 1.27
CA ALA A 163 15.88 2.26 0.17
C ALA A 163 15.14 2.60 -1.12
N GLY A 164 15.68 3.59 -1.83
CA GLY A 164 15.13 4.03 -3.11
C GLY A 164 15.39 3.03 -4.23
N GLY A 165 14.62 3.15 -5.29
CA GLY A 165 14.77 2.32 -6.49
C GLY A 165 13.61 2.48 -7.44
N GLU A 166 13.78 1.98 -8.65
CA GLU A 166 12.73 1.91 -9.64
C GLU A 166 11.91 0.62 -9.43
N VAL A 167 10.60 0.73 -9.56
CA VAL A 167 9.64 -0.39 -9.44
C VAL A 167 8.75 -0.43 -10.68
N ARG A 168 8.64 -1.62 -11.27
CA ARG A 168 7.87 -1.87 -12.50
C ARG A 168 6.90 -3.03 -12.34
N PRO A 169 5.84 -3.09 -13.16
CA PRO A 169 5.06 -4.32 -13.31
C PRO A 169 5.97 -5.50 -13.68
N GLY A 170 5.75 -6.65 -13.03
CA GLY A 170 6.57 -7.84 -13.20
C GLY A 170 7.75 -7.98 -12.24
N ASP A 171 8.09 -6.94 -11.50
CA ASP A 171 9.17 -7.01 -10.50
C ASP A 171 8.84 -8.00 -9.39
N PRO A 172 9.82 -8.81 -8.95
CA PRO A 172 9.61 -9.73 -7.84
C PRO A 172 9.46 -8.97 -6.51
N ILE A 173 8.66 -9.54 -5.61
CA ILE A 173 8.50 -9.06 -4.24
C ILE A 173 9.13 -10.07 -3.29
N GLY A 174 10.10 -9.64 -2.50
CA GLY A 174 10.64 -10.39 -1.37
C GLY A 174 10.08 -9.86 -0.06
N VAL A 175 9.74 -10.76 0.87
CA VAL A 175 9.21 -10.42 2.20
C VAL A 175 10.23 -10.78 3.26
N GLU A 176 10.58 -9.80 4.09
CA GLU A 176 11.41 -9.99 5.29
C GLU A 176 10.60 -9.60 6.52
N LEU A 177 10.29 -10.57 7.36
CA LEU A 177 9.58 -10.31 8.61
C LEU A 177 10.51 -9.61 9.63
N PRO A 178 9.98 -8.74 10.50
CA PRO A 178 10.75 -8.18 11.60
C PRO A 178 11.08 -9.26 12.65
N ALA A 179 11.96 -8.92 13.58
CA ALA A 179 12.20 -9.78 14.75
C ALA A 179 10.92 -9.92 15.60
N GLU A 180 10.76 -11.07 16.24
CA GLU A 180 9.67 -11.30 17.19
C GLU A 180 9.89 -10.48 18.49
N PRO A 181 8.81 -10.10 19.21
CA PRO A 181 7.40 -10.41 18.92
C PRO A 181 6.83 -9.57 17.78
N HIS A 182 6.00 -10.21 16.95
CA HIS A 182 5.33 -9.53 15.84
C HIS A 182 4.19 -8.64 16.34
N VAL A 183 4.11 -7.43 15.80
CA VAL A 183 3.06 -6.46 16.14
C VAL A 183 2.05 -6.38 14.98
N ARG A 184 0.78 -6.65 15.30
CA ARG A 184 -0.32 -6.54 14.33
C ARG A 184 -0.46 -5.09 13.84
N MET A 185 -0.70 -4.92 12.54
CA MET A 185 -0.96 -3.61 11.96
C MET A 185 -2.21 -2.95 12.54
N GLN A 186 -2.09 -1.65 12.79
CA GLN A 186 -3.19 -0.74 13.08
C GLN A 186 -3.31 0.27 11.95
N LYS A 187 -4.41 1.01 11.90
CA LYS A 187 -4.54 2.13 10.93
C LYS A 187 -3.51 3.23 11.22
N VAL A 188 -2.90 3.75 10.18
CA VAL A 188 -1.94 4.87 10.23
C VAL A 188 -2.43 6.09 9.46
#